data_24fa796f18eebc9e5d7c0425696becd9
#
_entry.id   24fa796f18eebc9e5d7c0425696becd9
#
_cell.length_a   1.000
_cell.length_b   1.000
_cell.length_c   1.000
_cell.angle_alpha   90.00
_cell.angle_beta   90.00
_cell.angle_gamma   90.00
#
_symmetry.space_group_name_H-M   'P 1'
#
loop_
_entity.id
_entity.type
_entity.pdbx_description
1 polymer ?
#
loop_
_entity_poly.entity_id
_entity_poly.type
_entity_poly.pdbx_seq_one_letter_code
_entity_poly.pdbx_strand_id
1 'polypeptide(L)'
;SFAYVPIMQSIAQDADVGTILGAQIVGGIVAIIVGIFIKQIRHLFPPLVTGTVVFAIGLSLYPTAVNYMAGGAGSADYGSWQNWLVAIITLAVVTGLNHFGKGFLKLSSVLIGIIVGYVVALGFGMVDFSSVLTAKWVQFPQPMHFGIKFEPSSCVAIAVLFAISSIQAIGDFSATTTGGMDRMPTDEELSGGIIGYGVSNIVCAFFSGLPTATYSQNVGIVSSTKVVAKRVFGIAAMIMLVAGIMP
;
A
#
# COMPACT_ATOMS: atom_id res chain seq x y z
N SER A 1 -3.19 -0.97 -0.38
CA SER A 1 -2.12 -1.80 0.18
C SER A 1 -2.09 -3.17 -0.45
N PHE A 2 -0.92 -3.78 -0.55
CA PHE A 2 -0.77 -5.14 -1.09
C PHE A 2 -1.56 -6.19 -0.29
N ALA A 3 -1.78 -5.98 1.01
CA ALA A 3 -2.57 -6.88 1.83
C ALA A 3 -4.03 -7.02 1.35
N TYR A 4 -4.56 -6.02 0.66
CA TYR A 4 -5.93 -6.04 0.13
C TYR A 4 -6.02 -6.69 -1.26
N VAL A 5 -4.91 -6.80 -2.00
CA VAL A 5 -4.91 -7.26 -3.40
C VAL A 5 -5.57 -8.63 -3.57
N PRO A 6 -5.23 -9.67 -2.79
CA PRO A 6 -5.84 -11.00 -2.99
C PRO A 6 -7.36 -10.99 -2.80
N ILE A 7 -7.84 -10.28 -1.76
CA ILE A 7 -9.27 -10.22 -1.47
C ILE A 7 -10.02 -9.36 -2.50
N MET A 8 -9.41 -8.25 -2.94
CA MET A 8 -9.98 -7.43 -4.00
C MET A 8 -10.08 -8.19 -5.32
N GLN A 9 -9.06 -8.99 -5.66
CA GLN A 9 -9.08 -9.86 -6.83
C GLN A 9 -10.19 -10.92 -6.74
N SER A 10 -10.38 -11.53 -5.56
CA SER A 10 -11.47 -12.46 -5.33
C SER A 10 -12.84 -11.80 -5.49
N ILE A 11 -13.04 -10.64 -4.87
CA ILE A 11 -14.30 -9.89 -5.02
C ILE A 11 -14.54 -9.47 -6.47
N ALA A 12 -13.49 -9.04 -7.19
CA ALA A 12 -13.61 -8.60 -8.58
C ALA A 12 -13.92 -9.73 -9.56
N GLN A 13 -13.72 -11.00 -9.19
CA GLN A 13 -14.12 -12.16 -10.00
C GLN A 13 -15.63 -12.42 -9.92
N ASP A 14 -16.24 -12.17 -8.75
CA ASP A 14 -17.63 -12.48 -8.48
C ASP A 14 -18.55 -11.24 -8.49
N ALA A 15 -17.97 -10.04 -8.34
CA ALA A 15 -18.67 -8.78 -8.23
C ALA A 15 -17.91 -7.65 -8.96
N ASP A 16 -18.39 -6.42 -8.80
CA ASP A 16 -17.82 -5.24 -9.44
C ASP A 16 -16.98 -4.37 -8.47
N VAL A 17 -16.30 -3.36 -9.05
CA VAL A 17 -15.48 -2.41 -8.28
C VAL A 17 -16.31 -1.65 -7.25
N GLY A 18 -17.60 -1.36 -7.55
CA GLY A 18 -18.50 -0.68 -6.62
C GLY A 18 -18.71 -1.46 -5.32
N THR A 19 -18.67 -2.79 -5.37
CA THR A 19 -18.74 -3.67 -4.18
C THR A 19 -17.49 -3.54 -3.33
N ILE A 20 -16.31 -3.45 -3.93
CA ILE A 20 -15.05 -3.21 -3.22
C ILE A 20 -15.10 -1.85 -2.50
N LEU A 21 -15.58 -0.80 -3.18
CA LEU A 21 -15.69 0.55 -2.60
C LEU A 21 -16.67 0.61 -1.44
N GLY A 22 -17.82 -0.08 -1.54
CA GLY A 22 -18.78 -0.19 -0.44
C GLY A 22 -18.21 -0.93 0.76
N ALA A 23 -17.54 -2.05 0.53
CA ALA A 23 -16.86 -2.81 1.56
C ALA A 23 -15.70 -2.01 2.21
N GLN A 24 -15.00 -1.17 1.44
CA GLN A 24 -13.96 -0.26 1.94
C GLN A 24 -14.52 0.79 2.92
N ILE A 25 -15.70 1.33 2.65
CA ILE A 25 -16.38 2.27 3.57
C ILE A 25 -16.65 1.57 4.91
N VAL A 26 -17.21 0.35 4.87
CA VAL A 26 -17.45 -0.44 6.09
C VAL A 26 -16.13 -0.72 6.82
N GLY A 27 -15.08 -1.10 6.10
CA GLY A 27 -13.74 -1.29 6.65
C GLY A 27 -13.19 -0.03 7.30
N GLY A 28 -13.35 1.14 6.66
CA GLY A 28 -12.95 2.43 7.21
C GLY A 28 -13.67 2.76 8.53
N ILE A 29 -14.95 2.44 8.63
CA ILE A 29 -15.72 2.58 9.88
C ILE A 29 -15.17 1.66 10.95
N VAL A 30 -14.83 0.40 10.62
CA VAL A 30 -14.21 -0.55 11.55
C VAL A 30 -12.86 -0.02 12.05
N ALA A 31 -12.03 0.56 11.16
CA ALA A 31 -10.76 1.17 11.56
C ALA A 31 -10.98 2.35 12.53
N ILE A 32 -12.00 3.20 12.29
CA ILE A 32 -12.34 4.29 13.21
C ILE A 32 -12.73 3.74 14.59
N ILE A 33 -13.55 2.69 14.64
CA ILE A 33 -13.93 2.03 15.89
C ILE A 33 -12.69 1.49 16.62
N VAL A 34 -11.79 0.80 15.91
CA VAL A 34 -10.52 0.33 16.48
C VAL A 34 -9.71 1.50 17.03
N GLY A 35 -9.63 2.62 16.29
CA GLY A 35 -8.92 3.83 16.72
C GLY A 35 -9.49 4.45 18.00
N ILE A 36 -10.82 4.48 18.16
CA ILE A 36 -11.48 4.97 19.37
C ILE A 36 -11.15 4.09 20.59
N PHE A 37 -11.14 2.77 20.39
CA PHE A 37 -10.87 1.80 21.45
C PHE A 37 -9.40 1.40 21.56
N ILE A 38 -8.48 2.14 20.96
CA ILE A 38 -7.06 1.77 20.91
C ILE A 38 -6.44 1.58 22.28
N LYS A 39 -6.82 2.39 23.25
CA LYS A 39 -6.31 2.33 24.62
C LYS A 39 -6.60 0.97 25.28
N GLN A 40 -7.76 0.38 25.00
CA GLN A 40 -8.16 -0.93 25.51
C GLN A 40 -7.55 -2.06 24.69
N ILE A 41 -7.33 -1.85 23.41
CA ILE A 41 -6.88 -2.88 22.46
C ILE A 41 -5.36 -3.00 22.46
N ARG A 42 -4.62 -1.90 22.63
CA ARG A 42 -3.16 -1.83 22.51
C ARG A 42 -2.42 -2.87 23.37
N HIS A 43 -2.87 -3.12 24.58
CA HIS A 43 -2.19 -4.07 25.47
C HIS A 43 -2.36 -5.54 25.06
N LEU A 44 -3.36 -5.84 24.20
CA LEU A 44 -3.55 -7.16 23.61
C LEU A 44 -2.58 -7.43 22.45
N PHE A 45 -1.95 -6.38 21.90
CA PHE A 45 -1.04 -6.45 20.76
C PHE A 45 0.38 -5.99 21.12
N PRO A 46 1.10 -6.79 21.92
CA PRO A 46 2.51 -6.52 22.18
C PRO A 46 3.32 -6.57 20.87
N PRO A 47 4.54 -5.99 20.83
CA PRO A 47 5.37 -5.92 19.60
C PRO A 47 5.58 -7.27 18.92
N LEU A 48 5.62 -8.36 19.68
CA LEU A 48 5.74 -9.72 19.13
C LEU A 48 4.54 -10.08 18.25
N VAL A 49 3.31 -9.80 18.73
CA VAL A 49 2.08 -10.09 17.98
C VAL A 49 2.02 -9.24 16.73
N THR A 50 2.33 -7.93 16.83
CA THR A 50 2.35 -7.02 15.69
C THR A 50 3.38 -7.46 14.64
N GLY A 51 4.59 -7.86 15.09
CA GLY A 51 5.63 -8.39 14.20
C GLY A 51 5.20 -9.68 13.49
N THR A 52 4.54 -10.59 14.19
CA THR A 52 4.01 -11.84 13.63
C THR A 52 2.94 -11.55 12.57
N VAL A 53 2.05 -10.58 12.81
CA VAL A 53 1.03 -10.17 11.82
C VAL A 53 1.71 -9.64 10.54
N VAL A 54 2.70 -8.74 10.66
CA VAL A 54 3.44 -8.19 9.51
C VAL A 54 4.16 -9.31 8.75
N PHE A 55 4.79 -10.24 9.45
CA PHE A 55 5.45 -11.40 8.86
C PHE A 55 4.46 -12.30 8.11
N ALA A 56 3.30 -12.61 8.70
CA ALA A 56 2.25 -13.41 8.07
C ALA A 56 1.69 -12.74 6.81
N ILE A 57 1.48 -11.40 6.82
CA ILE A 57 1.10 -10.63 5.64
C ILE A 57 2.17 -10.78 4.55
N GLY A 58 3.45 -10.63 4.89
CA GLY A 58 4.56 -10.84 3.96
C GLY A 58 4.50 -12.21 3.29
N LEU A 59 4.33 -13.27 4.08
CA LEU A 59 4.23 -14.64 3.55
C LEU A 59 3.00 -14.83 2.64
N SER A 60 1.86 -14.27 2.99
CA SER A 60 0.63 -14.39 2.20
C SER A 60 0.72 -13.73 0.82
N LEU A 61 1.67 -12.79 0.63
CA LEU A 61 1.88 -12.11 -0.63
C LEU A 61 2.81 -12.86 -1.61
N TYR A 62 3.48 -13.94 -1.16
CA TYR A 62 4.37 -14.71 -2.04
C TYR A 62 3.70 -15.21 -3.33
N PRO A 63 2.52 -15.85 -3.29
CA PRO A 63 1.84 -16.29 -4.51
C PRO A 63 1.54 -15.13 -5.46
N THR A 64 1.09 -14.00 -4.91
CA THR A 64 0.82 -12.79 -5.70
C THR A 64 2.10 -12.23 -6.34
N ALA A 65 3.20 -12.19 -5.59
CA ALA A 65 4.50 -11.75 -6.10
C ALA A 65 4.99 -12.65 -7.23
N VAL A 66 4.91 -13.98 -7.07
CA VAL A 66 5.28 -14.95 -8.10
C VAL A 66 4.44 -14.78 -9.38
N ASN A 67 3.13 -14.55 -9.23
CA ASN A 67 2.26 -14.28 -10.37
C ASN A 67 2.66 -13.01 -11.13
N TYR A 68 3.01 -11.94 -10.43
CA TYR A 68 3.50 -10.71 -11.08
C TYR A 68 4.88 -10.90 -11.73
N MET A 69 5.78 -11.63 -11.09
CA MET A 69 7.09 -11.97 -11.67
C MET A 69 6.95 -12.79 -12.96
N ALA A 70 5.92 -13.62 -13.04
CA ALA A 70 5.60 -14.39 -14.24
C ALA A 70 4.90 -13.58 -15.35
N GLY A 71 4.60 -12.30 -15.14
CA GLY A 71 3.96 -11.42 -16.12
C GLY A 71 2.49 -11.07 -15.82
N GLY A 72 1.95 -11.52 -14.68
CA GLY A 72 0.56 -11.31 -14.28
C GLY A 72 -0.39 -12.43 -14.74
N ALA A 73 -1.24 -12.87 -13.83
CA ALA A 73 -2.22 -13.94 -14.12
C ALA A 73 -3.15 -13.51 -15.26
N GLY A 74 -3.26 -14.33 -16.31
CA GLY A 74 -4.10 -14.07 -17.48
C GLY A 74 -3.43 -13.31 -18.62
N SER A 75 -2.16 -12.92 -18.52
CA SER A 75 -1.42 -12.38 -19.67
C SER A 75 -1.05 -13.50 -20.67
N ALA A 76 -1.01 -13.16 -21.95
CA ALA A 76 -0.64 -14.09 -23.03
C ALA A 76 0.80 -14.63 -22.84
N ASP A 77 1.67 -13.82 -22.27
CA ASP A 77 3.10 -14.12 -22.04
C ASP A 77 3.38 -14.62 -20.63
N TYR A 78 2.35 -15.08 -19.90
CA TYR A 78 2.50 -15.60 -18.54
C TYR A 78 3.54 -16.73 -18.48
N GLY A 79 4.49 -16.60 -17.57
CA GLY A 79 5.56 -17.60 -17.39
C GLY A 79 6.69 -17.53 -18.40
N SER A 80 6.71 -16.54 -19.31
CA SER A 80 7.78 -16.37 -20.27
C SER A 80 9.13 -16.13 -19.58
N TRP A 81 10.21 -16.58 -20.20
CA TRP A 81 11.55 -16.40 -19.65
C TRP A 81 11.97 -14.93 -19.55
N GLN A 82 11.43 -14.08 -20.44
CA GLN A 82 11.65 -12.62 -20.43
C GLN A 82 11.07 -11.99 -19.15
N ASN A 83 9.85 -12.34 -18.79
CA ASN A 83 9.20 -11.86 -17.57
C ASN A 83 10.02 -12.24 -16.33
N TRP A 84 10.46 -13.49 -16.24
CA TRP A 84 11.29 -13.97 -15.15
C TRP A 84 12.64 -13.25 -15.09
N LEU A 85 13.27 -13.01 -16.23
CA LEU A 85 14.57 -12.34 -16.29
C LEU A 85 14.45 -10.89 -15.83
N VAL A 86 13.44 -10.13 -16.30
CA VAL A 86 13.19 -8.76 -15.86
C VAL A 86 12.93 -8.73 -14.35
N ALA A 87 12.08 -9.64 -13.86
CA ALA A 87 11.74 -9.73 -12.44
C ALA A 87 12.97 -10.06 -11.56
N ILE A 88 13.80 -11.02 -11.96
CA ILE A 88 15.00 -11.40 -11.22
C ILE A 88 16.04 -10.27 -11.20
N ILE A 89 16.27 -9.59 -12.33
CA ILE A 89 17.18 -8.44 -12.39
C ILE A 89 16.67 -7.34 -11.46
N THR A 90 15.38 -6.99 -11.54
CA THR A 90 14.76 -5.97 -10.68
C THR A 90 14.91 -6.33 -9.21
N LEU A 91 14.62 -7.57 -8.84
CA LEU A 91 14.74 -8.08 -7.47
C LEU A 91 16.20 -8.03 -6.99
N ALA A 92 17.16 -8.45 -7.83
CA ALA A 92 18.57 -8.42 -7.49
C ALA A 92 19.08 -6.99 -7.26
N VAL A 93 18.66 -6.03 -8.09
CA VAL A 93 19.02 -4.61 -7.94
C VAL A 93 18.41 -4.04 -6.64
N VAL A 94 17.10 -4.26 -6.39
CA VAL A 94 16.44 -3.78 -5.18
C VAL A 94 17.11 -4.37 -3.93
N THR A 95 17.31 -5.68 -3.90
CA THR A 95 17.90 -6.38 -2.75
C THR A 95 19.35 -5.96 -2.54
N GLY A 96 20.14 -5.88 -3.63
CA GLY A 96 21.52 -5.45 -3.58
C GLY A 96 21.68 -4.02 -3.05
N LEU A 97 20.88 -3.07 -3.57
CA LEU A 97 20.91 -1.68 -3.10
C LEU A 97 20.37 -1.55 -1.68
N ASN A 98 19.37 -2.33 -1.30
CA ASN A 98 18.84 -2.30 0.07
C ASN A 98 19.83 -2.85 1.09
N HIS A 99 20.60 -3.90 0.72
CA HIS A 99 21.56 -4.54 1.62
C HIS A 99 22.90 -3.83 1.66
N PHE A 100 23.49 -3.52 0.49
CA PHE A 100 24.82 -2.93 0.36
C PHE A 100 24.82 -1.41 0.21
N GLY A 101 23.68 -0.83 -0.16
CA GLY A 101 23.53 0.62 -0.35
C GLY A 101 23.62 1.39 0.97
N LYS A 102 24.16 2.61 0.89
CA LYS A 102 24.23 3.54 2.03
C LYS A 102 23.46 4.83 1.71
N GLY A 103 22.91 5.46 2.74
CA GLY A 103 22.22 6.73 2.63
C GLY A 103 21.09 6.73 1.60
N PHE A 104 21.13 7.66 0.66
CA PHE A 104 20.10 7.85 -0.36
C PHE A 104 19.90 6.63 -1.27
N LEU A 105 20.96 5.92 -1.65
CA LEU A 105 20.86 4.72 -2.50
C LEU A 105 20.05 3.60 -1.86
N LYS A 106 20.19 3.40 -0.54
CA LYS A 106 19.41 2.42 0.20
C LYS A 106 17.92 2.82 0.23
N LEU A 107 17.64 4.10 0.48
CA LEU A 107 16.26 4.61 0.55
C LEU A 107 15.57 4.57 -0.82
N SER A 108 16.31 4.81 -1.89
CA SER A 108 15.80 4.82 -3.27
C SER A 108 15.90 3.45 -3.96
N SER A 109 16.26 2.39 -3.26
CA SER A 109 16.51 1.06 -3.85
C SER A 109 15.34 0.55 -4.70
N VAL A 110 14.11 0.71 -4.21
CA VAL A 110 12.89 0.30 -4.93
C VAL A 110 12.70 1.12 -6.20
N LEU A 111 12.85 2.44 -6.11
CA LEU A 111 12.72 3.34 -7.27
C LEU A 111 13.77 3.02 -8.35
N ILE A 112 15.02 2.85 -7.94
CA ILE A 112 16.10 2.47 -8.87
C ILE A 112 15.83 1.11 -9.50
N GLY A 113 15.35 0.13 -8.71
CA GLY A 113 14.95 -1.17 -9.21
C GLY A 113 13.85 -1.10 -10.26
N ILE A 114 12.81 -0.28 -10.02
CA ILE A 114 11.73 -0.05 -11.00
C ILE A 114 12.31 0.54 -12.30
N ILE A 115 13.16 1.56 -12.21
CA ILE A 115 13.77 2.18 -13.40
C ILE A 115 14.59 1.16 -14.18
N VAL A 116 15.45 0.40 -13.50
CA VAL A 116 16.29 -0.64 -14.14
C VAL A 116 15.42 -1.71 -14.78
N GLY A 117 14.42 -2.22 -14.07
CA GLY A 117 13.47 -3.22 -14.60
C GLY A 117 12.74 -2.71 -15.84
N TYR A 118 12.31 -1.45 -15.81
CA TYR A 118 11.64 -0.80 -16.93
C TYR A 118 12.56 -0.65 -18.16
N VAL A 119 13.82 -0.25 -17.96
CA VAL A 119 14.83 -0.16 -19.03
C VAL A 119 15.10 -1.52 -19.65
N VAL A 120 15.20 -2.57 -18.82
CA VAL A 120 15.39 -3.95 -19.32
C VAL A 120 14.15 -4.41 -20.10
N ALA A 121 12.96 -4.15 -19.61
CA ALA A 121 11.71 -4.47 -20.31
C ALA A 121 11.57 -3.73 -21.65
N LEU A 122 12.02 -2.47 -21.72
CA LEU A 122 12.12 -1.72 -22.97
C LEU A 122 13.05 -2.40 -23.98
N GLY A 123 14.19 -2.90 -23.52
CA GLY A 123 15.14 -3.62 -24.38
C GLY A 123 14.57 -4.92 -24.98
N PHE A 124 13.61 -5.54 -24.30
CA PHE A 124 12.88 -6.71 -24.82
C PHE A 124 11.61 -6.35 -25.61
N GLY A 125 11.27 -5.06 -25.78
CA GLY A 125 10.07 -4.63 -26.48
C GLY A 125 8.76 -4.99 -25.73
N MET A 126 8.84 -5.20 -24.41
CA MET A 126 7.69 -5.58 -23.59
C MET A 126 6.83 -4.37 -23.15
N VAL A 127 7.25 -3.15 -23.46
CA VAL A 127 6.57 -1.93 -23.03
C VAL A 127 5.75 -1.36 -24.18
N ASP A 128 4.46 -1.22 -23.94
CA ASP A 128 3.53 -0.56 -24.86
C ASP A 128 3.27 0.88 -24.39
N PHE A 129 3.65 1.84 -25.21
CA PHE A 129 3.42 3.28 -24.97
C PHE A 129 2.09 3.80 -25.53
N SER A 130 1.30 2.97 -26.19
CA SER A 130 0.05 3.40 -26.84
C SER A 130 -0.91 4.03 -25.83
N SER A 131 -1.01 3.46 -24.65
CA SER A 131 -1.86 3.96 -23.56
C SER A 131 -1.44 5.35 -23.09
N VAL A 132 -0.13 5.61 -23.00
CA VAL A 132 0.42 6.90 -22.57
C VAL A 132 0.16 7.98 -23.64
N LEU A 133 0.30 7.63 -24.91
CA LEU A 133 0.09 8.57 -26.03
C LEU A 133 -1.38 8.98 -26.19
N THR A 134 -2.31 8.10 -25.78
CA THR A 134 -3.76 8.35 -25.85
C THR A 134 -4.34 8.93 -24.57
N ALA A 135 -3.58 8.92 -23.46
CA ALA A 135 -4.02 9.44 -22.17
C ALA A 135 -4.18 10.98 -22.20
N LYS A 136 -5.18 11.47 -21.49
CA LYS A 136 -5.37 12.92 -21.31
C LYS A 136 -4.33 13.43 -20.33
N TRP A 137 -3.70 14.58 -20.62
CA TRP A 137 -2.68 15.20 -19.75
C TRP A 137 -3.16 15.54 -18.34
N VAL A 138 -4.46 15.76 -18.18
CA VAL A 138 -5.08 16.08 -16.89
C VAL A 138 -6.38 15.33 -16.78
N GLN A 139 -6.55 14.58 -15.71
CA GLN A 139 -7.77 13.85 -15.41
C GLN A 139 -8.15 14.06 -13.95
N PHE A 140 -9.30 14.69 -13.71
CA PHE A 140 -9.81 14.84 -12.35
C PHE A 140 -10.50 13.55 -11.87
N PRO A 141 -10.28 13.13 -10.63
CA PRO A 141 -11.00 12.00 -10.05
C PRO A 141 -12.50 12.30 -10.05
N GLN A 142 -13.29 11.39 -10.60
CA GLN A 142 -14.74 11.52 -10.62
C GLN A 142 -15.32 10.86 -9.36
N PRO A 143 -16.05 11.61 -8.53
CA PRO A 143 -16.71 11.02 -7.36
C PRO A 143 -17.72 9.93 -7.79
N MET A 144 -17.70 8.81 -7.09
CA MET A 144 -18.63 7.68 -7.26
C MET A 144 -18.71 7.13 -8.69
N HIS A 145 -17.61 7.20 -9.47
CA HIS A 145 -17.58 6.79 -10.87
C HIS A 145 -18.06 5.34 -11.08
N PHE A 146 -17.66 4.42 -10.21
CA PHE A 146 -18.07 3.01 -10.25
C PHE A 146 -19.30 2.69 -9.41
N GLY A 147 -19.92 3.72 -8.78
CA GLY A 147 -20.96 3.53 -7.80
C GLY A 147 -20.46 2.93 -6.48
N ILE A 148 -21.37 2.74 -5.54
CA ILE A 148 -21.07 2.12 -4.23
C ILE A 148 -22.13 1.06 -4.00
N LYS A 149 -21.71 -0.20 -3.81
CA LYS A 149 -22.60 -1.33 -3.52
C LYS A 149 -22.14 -2.02 -2.24
N PHE A 150 -23.09 -2.49 -1.46
CA PHE A 150 -22.81 -3.20 -0.22
C PHE A 150 -23.22 -4.66 -0.35
N GLU A 151 -22.24 -5.53 -0.33
CA GLU A 151 -22.44 -6.98 -0.28
C GLU A 151 -21.93 -7.49 1.08
N PRO A 152 -22.77 -8.17 1.87
CA PRO A 152 -22.39 -8.55 3.24
C PRO A 152 -21.11 -9.36 3.35
N SER A 153 -20.89 -10.35 2.46
CA SER A 153 -19.69 -11.19 2.48
C SER A 153 -18.41 -10.38 2.25
N SER A 154 -18.42 -9.54 1.21
CA SER A 154 -17.32 -8.64 0.88
C SER A 154 -17.07 -7.59 1.96
N CYS A 155 -18.14 -7.06 2.57
CA CYS A 155 -18.05 -6.12 3.67
C CYS A 155 -17.36 -6.75 4.90
N VAL A 156 -17.74 -7.97 5.28
CA VAL A 156 -17.12 -8.69 6.41
C VAL A 156 -15.66 -8.98 6.11
N ALA A 157 -15.35 -9.49 4.92
CA ALA A 157 -13.98 -9.82 4.54
C ALA A 157 -13.04 -8.60 4.58
N ILE A 158 -13.46 -7.48 4.00
CA ILE A 158 -12.67 -6.24 4.00
C ILE A 158 -12.63 -5.62 5.40
N ALA A 159 -13.70 -5.68 6.20
CA ALA A 159 -13.73 -5.21 7.57
C ALA A 159 -12.67 -5.92 8.45
N VAL A 160 -12.55 -7.24 8.32
CA VAL A 160 -11.53 -8.02 9.02
C VAL A 160 -10.13 -7.57 8.61
N LEU A 161 -9.89 -7.35 7.31
CA LEU A 161 -8.59 -6.83 6.84
C LEU A 161 -8.29 -5.43 7.37
N PHE A 162 -9.30 -4.55 7.48
CA PHE A 162 -9.11 -3.23 8.07
C PHE A 162 -8.77 -3.31 9.57
N ALA A 163 -9.37 -4.24 10.30
CA ALA A 163 -9.01 -4.50 11.70
C ALA A 163 -7.54 -4.96 11.80
N ILE A 164 -7.11 -5.92 10.97
CA ILE A 164 -5.72 -6.40 10.90
C ILE A 164 -4.76 -5.27 10.49
N SER A 165 -5.12 -4.48 9.49
CA SER A 165 -4.30 -3.33 9.04
C SER A 165 -4.21 -2.23 10.10
N SER A 166 -5.22 -2.07 10.95
CA SER A 166 -5.17 -1.16 12.10
C SER A 166 -4.15 -1.63 13.14
N ILE A 167 -4.02 -2.95 13.35
CA ILE A 167 -2.97 -3.52 14.23
C ILE A 167 -1.58 -3.29 13.63
N GLN A 168 -1.41 -3.48 12.32
CA GLN A 168 -0.17 -3.13 11.62
C GLN A 168 0.16 -1.65 11.79
N ALA A 169 -0.84 -0.77 11.66
CA ALA A 169 -0.67 0.68 11.81
C ALA A 169 -0.15 1.07 13.21
N ILE A 170 -0.56 0.37 14.28
CA ILE A 170 0.00 0.56 15.63
C ILE A 170 1.51 0.34 15.62
N GLY A 171 1.96 -0.73 14.95
CA GLY A 171 3.38 -1.04 14.80
C GLY A 171 4.14 0.03 14.02
N ASP A 172 3.60 0.42 12.86
CA ASP A 172 4.21 1.40 11.97
C ASP A 172 4.30 2.80 12.63
N PHE A 173 3.24 3.26 13.30
CA PHE A 173 3.26 4.52 14.04
C PHE A 173 4.23 4.49 15.22
N SER A 174 4.26 3.38 15.97
CA SER A 174 5.21 3.20 17.07
C SER A 174 6.65 3.22 16.58
N ALA A 175 6.95 2.49 15.52
CA ALA A 175 8.28 2.44 14.93
C ALA A 175 8.70 3.78 14.32
N THR A 176 7.77 4.51 13.65
CA THR A 176 8.01 5.84 13.10
C THR A 176 8.31 6.85 14.20
N THR A 177 7.53 6.86 15.28
CA THR A 177 7.72 7.79 16.39
C THR A 177 9.01 7.48 17.15
N THR A 178 9.28 6.19 17.42
CA THR A 178 10.53 5.80 18.08
C THR A 178 11.74 6.07 17.18
N GLY A 179 11.67 5.69 15.90
CA GLY A 179 12.76 5.90 14.95
C GLY A 179 13.00 7.36 14.59
N GLY A 180 11.97 8.20 14.53
CA GLY A 180 12.07 9.61 14.11
C GLY A 180 12.24 10.60 15.27
N MET A 181 11.61 10.33 16.42
CA MET A 181 11.51 11.27 17.55
C MET A 181 12.15 10.72 18.84
N ASP A 182 12.74 9.54 18.82
CA ASP A 182 13.37 8.87 19.95
C ASP A 182 12.45 8.74 21.20
N ARG A 183 11.13 8.60 20.97
CA ARG A 183 10.12 8.40 22.03
C ARG A 183 9.01 7.45 21.58
N MET A 184 8.28 6.89 22.51
CA MET A 184 7.07 6.12 22.20
C MET A 184 5.90 7.04 21.86
N PRO A 185 4.97 6.62 20.99
CA PRO A 185 3.75 7.38 20.72
C PRO A 185 2.81 7.36 21.92
N THR A 186 2.05 8.42 22.09
CA THR A 186 0.95 8.46 23.06
C THR A 186 -0.27 7.70 22.53
N ASP A 187 -1.18 7.33 23.43
CA ASP A 187 -2.44 6.68 23.02
C ASP A 187 -3.29 7.58 22.14
N GLU A 188 -3.23 8.90 22.35
CA GLU A 188 -3.93 9.90 21.53
C GLU A 188 -3.36 9.97 20.10
N GLU A 189 -2.03 9.89 19.96
CA GLU A 189 -1.36 9.87 18.65
C GLU A 189 -1.70 8.60 17.87
N LEU A 190 -1.73 7.44 18.54
CA LEU A 190 -2.14 6.19 17.92
C LEU A 190 -3.62 6.21 17.52
N SER A 191 -4.49 6.67 18.42
CA SER A 191 -5.92 6.82 18.15
C SER A 191 -6.16 7.74 16.95
N GLY A 192 -5.59 8.94 16.98
CA GLY A 192 -5.71 9.91 15.90
C GLY A 192 -5.19 9.39 14.56
N GLY A 193 -4.08 8.68 14.56
CA GLY A 193 -3.50 8.05 13.38
C GLY A 193 -4.41 6.99 12.76
N ILE A 194 -4.99 6.11 13.59
CA ILE A 194 -5.88 5.02 13.11
C ILE A 194 -7.23 5.58 12.67
N ILE A 195 -7.78 6.56 13.39
CA ILE A 195 -8.99 7.26 12.96
C ILE A 195 -8.74 7.97 11.62
N GLY A 196 -7.63 8.68 11.49
CA GLY A 196 -7.23 9.33 10.24
C GLY A 196 -7.09 8.33 9.08
N TYR A 197 -6.53 7.15 9.35
CA TYR A 197 -6.47 6.05 8.39
C TYR A 197 -7.86 5.58 7.95
N GLY A 198 -8.80 5.40 8.88
CA GLY A 198 -10.17 5.01 8.56
C GLY A 198 -10.91 6.08 7.74
N VAL A 199 -10.84 7.34 8.16
CA VAL A 199 -11.46 8.48 7.46
C VAL A 199 -10.88 8.64 6.05
N SER A 200 -9.56 8.56 5.90
CA SER A 200 -8.92 8.68 4.58
C SER A 200 -9.38 7.59 3.62
N ASN A 201 -9.57 6.36 4.09
CA ASN A 201 -10.09 5.27 3.28
C ASN A 201 -11.56 5.46 2.87
N ILE A 202 -12.39 6.00 3.75
CA ILE A 202 -13.78 6.34 3.42
C ILE A 202 -13.80 7.42 2.32
N VAL A 203 -13.02 8.49 2.49
CA VAL A 203 -12.92 9.56 1.48
C VAL A 203 -12.37 9.00 0.16
N CYS A 204 -11.35 8.15 0.22
CA CYS A 204 -10.75 7.51 -0.95
C CYS A 204 -11.79 6.69 -1.73
N ALA A 205 -12.67 5.94 -1.03
CA ALA A 205 -13.74 5.16 -1.67
C ALA A 205 -14.72 6.05 -2.44
N PHE A 206 -15.08 7.23 -1.92
CA PHE A 206 -15.93 8.19 -2.64
C PHE A 206 -15.30 8.70 -3.94
N PHE A 207 -13.98 8.80 -3.99
CA PHE A 207 -13.24 9.16 -5.21
C PHE A 207 -12.81 7.94 -6.04
N SER A 208 -13.45 6.78 -5.81
CA SER A 208 -13.17 5.53 -6.54
C SER A 208 -11.73 5.01 -6.36
N GLY A 209 -11.06 5.44 -5.29
CA GLY A 209 -9.73 4.94 -4.93
C GLY A 209 -9.81 3.64 -4.13
N LEU A 210 -8.87 2.73 -4.39
CA LEU A 210 -8.80 1.43 -3.72
C LEU A 210 -8.28 1.54 -2.28
N PRO A 211 -8.51 0.51 -1.42
CA PRO A 211 -8.07 0.50 -0.03
C PRO A 211 -6.57 0.74 0.12
N THR A 212 -6.23 1.66 1.01
CA THR A 212 -4.85 1.98 1.38
C THR A 212 -4.51 1.41 2.76
N ALA A 213 -3.22 1.33 3.09
CA ALA A 213 -2.72 1.03 4.43
C ALA A 213 -1.47 1.85 4.74
N THR A 214 -0.98 1.76 5.97
CA THR A 214 0.34 2.26 6.31
C THR A 214 1.42 1.42 5.62
N TYR A 215 2.51 2.08 5.22
CA TYR A 215 3.64 1.43 4.57
C TYR A 215 4.86 1.42 5.48
N SER A 216 5.23 0.25 5.97
CA SER A 216 6.36 0.06 6.88
C SER A 216 7.70 0.52 6.27
N GLN A 217 7.82 0.56 4.94
CA GLN A 217 9.00 1.09 4.25
C GLN A 217 9.24 2.57 4.57
N ASN A 218 8.18 3.36 4.77
CA ASN A 218 8.29 4.77 5.13
C ASN A 218 8.86 4.96 6.54
N VAL A 219 8.68 4.00 7.44
CA VAL A 219 9.32 3.97 8.75
C VAL A 219 10.84 4.02 8.61
N GLY A 220 11.39 3.23 7.68
CA GLY A 220 12.83 3.22 7.37
C GLY A 220 13.34 4.58 6.90
N ILE A 221 12.57 5.30 6.07
CA ILE A 221 12.91 6.64 5.59
C ILE A 221 12.95 7.62 6.76
N VAL A 222 11.90 7.65 7.59
CA VAL A 222 11.83 8.57 8.74
C VAL A 222 12.93 8.26 9.75
N SER A 223 13.17 6.99 10.06
CA SER A 223 14.22 6.58 11.02
C SER A 223 15.61 6.96 10.54
N SER A 224 15.88 6.89 9.21
CA SER A 224 17.17 7.22 8.64
C SER A 224 17.40 8.73 8.48
N THR A 225 16.35 9.48 8.13
CA THR A 225 16.45 10.91 7.86
C THR A 225 16.15 11.78 9.08
N LYS A 226 15.47 11.21 10.09
CA LYS A 226 14.95 11.94 11.27
C LYS A 226 14.02 13.12 10.91
N VAL A 227 13.47 13.10 9.68
CA VAL A 227 12.55 14.14 9.22
C VAL A 227 11.14 13.82 9.70
N VAL A 228 10.65 14.58 10.67
CA VAL A 228 9.32 14.42 11.30
C VAL A 228 8.45 15.68 11.19
N ALA A 229 8.91 16.69 10.44
CA ALA A 229 8.19 17.95 10.31
C ALA A 229 6.90 17.77 9.50
N LYS A 230 5.76 18.14 10.08
CA LYS A 230 4.43 18.05 9.44
C LYS A 230 4.37 18.76 8.07
N ARG A 231 5.15 19.86 7.90
CA ARG A 231 5.23 20.60 6.63
C ARG A 231 5.79 19.75 5.49
N VAL A 232 6.80 18.91 5.77
CA VAL A 232 7.41 18.03 4.77
C VAL A 232 6.40 16.98 4.30
N PHE A 233 5.66 16.36 5.22
CA PHE A 233 4.58 15.42 4.86
C PHE A 233 3.44 16.12 4.10
N GLY A 234 3.09 17.36 4.45
CA GLY A 234 2.11 18.14 3.71
C GLY A 234 2.55 18.42 2.27
N ILE A 235 3.82 18.80 2.06
CA ILE A 235 4.37 19.01 0.71
C ILE A 235 4.40 17.70 -0.08
N ALA A 236 4.81 16.60 0.55
CA ALA A 236 4.78 15.27 -0.09
C ALA A 236 3.36 14.88 -0.52
N ALA A 237 2.34 15.10 0.33
CA ALA A 237 0.95 14.86 0.00
C ALA A 237 0.48 15.75 -1.17
N MET A 238 0.87 17.02 -1.21
CA MET A 238 0.57 17.92 -2.35
C MET A 238 1.18 17.42 -3.65
N ILE A 239 2.45 16.97 -3.63
CA ILE A 239 3.11 16.40 -4.81
C ILE A 239 2.36 15.14 -5.29
N MET A 240 1.95 14.27 -4.35
CA MET A 240 1.18 13.08 -4.69
C MET A 240 -0.20 13.42 -5.29
N LEU A 241 -0.88 14.45 -4.77
CA LEU A 241 -2.14 14.93 -5.34
C LEU A 241 -1.96 15.43 -6.77
N VAL A 242 -0.91 16.21 -7.03
CA VAL A 242 -0.60 16.69 -8.39
C VAL A 242 -0.27 15.52 -9.32
N ALA A 243 0.55 14.58 -8.86
CA ALA A 243 0.88 13.38 -9.63
C ALA A 243 -0.34 12.48 -9.90
N GLY A 244 -1.32 12.44 -8.98
CA GLY A 244 -2.57 11.70 -9.17
C GLY A 244 -3.56 12.30 -10.16
N ILE A 245 -3.38 13.57 -10.53
CA ILE A 245 -4.18 14.27 -11.58
C ILE A 245 -3.53 14.08 -12.96
N MET A 246 -2.24 13.77 -13.00
CA MET A 246 -1.48 13.51 -14.22
C MET A 246 -1.50 11.99 -14.49
N PRO A 247 -1.86 11.55 -15.71
CA PRO A 247 -1.89 10.14 -16.07
C PRO A 247 -0.50 9.54 -16.23
#